data_696954a7087d0f47a77af24371830056
#
_entry.id   696954a7087d0f47a77af24371830056
#
_cell.length_a   1.000
_cell.length_b   1.000
_cell.length_c   1.000
_cell.angle_alpha   90.00
_cell.angle_beta   90.00
_cell.angle_gamma   90.00
#
_symmetry.space_group_name_H-M   'P 1'
#
loop_
_entity.id
_entity.type
_entity.pdbx_description
1 polymer ?
#
loop_
_entity_poly.entity_id
_entity_poly.type
_entity_poly.pdbx_seq_one_letter_code
_entity_poly.pdbx_strand_id
1 'polypeptide(L)'
;CDRLDLDPNRLFELEQRISKQISLARKHHVSPEALPQYYQSLLEEQQQLDDQADSQETLALAVTKHHQQALETARALHQQRQHYANELAQLITDSMHALSMPHGQFTIDVKFDEHHLGADGADRIEFRVTTNPGQPMQPIAKVASGGELSRIALAIQVITARKMETPALIFDEVDV
;
A
#
# COMPACT_ATOMS: atom_id res chain seq x y z
N CYS A 1 47.46 55.87 41.80
CA CYS A 1 48.15 55.53 40.55
C CYS A 1 48.13 54.03 40.44
N ASP A 2 47.10 53.50 39.75
CA ASP A 2 47.00 52.09 39.44
C ASP A 2 48.08 51.72 38.41
N ARG A 3 48.99 50.82 38.82
CA ARG A 3 49.93 50.20 37.92
C ARG A 3 49.12 49.29 36.99
N LEU A 4 48.92 49.72 35.76
CA LEU A 4 48.52 48.85 34.66
C LEU A 4 49.63 47.79 34.50
N ASP A 5 49.36 46.58 34.92
CA ASP A 5 50.24 45.44 34.72
C ASP A 5 50.06 45.02 33.23
N LEU A 6 50.96 45.63 32.41
CA LEU A 6 51.01 45.37 30.99
C LEU A 6 51.77 44.04 30.78
N ASP A 7 51.00 42.91 30.79
CA ASP A 7 51.52 41.61 30.38
C ASP A 7 51.50 41.48 28.83
N PRO A 8 52.66 41.50 28.14
CA PRO A 8 52.75 41.41 26.69
C PRO A 8 52.21 40.09 26.13
N ASN A 9 52.35 39.05 26.94
CA ASN A 9 51.83 37.71 26.51
C ASN A 9 50.31 37.70 26.50
N ARG A 10 49.70 38.34 27.48
CA ARG A 10 48.25 38.47 27.56
C ARG A 10 47.68 39.32 26.42
N LEU A 11 48.37 40.41 26.06
CA LEU A 11 48.00 41.23 24.92
C LEU A 11 48.02 40.41 23.62
N PHE A 12 49.12 39.69 23.39
CA PHE A 12 49.27 38.84 22.21
C PHE A 12 48.17 37.76 22.11
N GLU A 13 47.84 37.09 23.22
CA GLU A 13 46.73 36.12 23.27
C GLU A 13 45.38 36.73 22.88
N LEU A 14 45.08 37.93 23.41
CA LEU A 14 43.84 38.66 23.11
C LEU A 14 43.78 39.05 21.62
N GLU A 15 44.87 39.58 21.07
CA GLU A 15 44.97 39.92 19.64
C GLU A 15 44.74 38.68 18.74
N GLN A 16 45.36 37.55 19.07
CA GLN A 16 45.14 36.28 18.35
C GLN A 16 43.67 35.85 18.42
N ARG A 17 43.05 35.97 19.61
CA ARG A 17 41.64 35.60 19.80
C ARG A 17 40.71 36.48 18.99
N ILE A 18 40.93 37.80 19.00
CA ILE A 18 40.16 38.75 18.20
C ILE A 18 40.34 38.47 16.71
N SER A 19 41.57 38.24 16.25
CA SER A 19 41.84 37.92 14.86
C SER A 19 41.12 36.64 14.41
N LYS A 20 41.09 35.60 15.24
CA LYS A 20 40.31 34.36 14.98
C LYS A 20 38.82 34.62 14.91
N GLN A 21 38.27 35.43 15.81
CA GLN A 21 36.84 35.79 15.80
C GLN A 21 36.46 36.56 14.55
N ILE A 22 37.23 37.54 14.14
CA ILE A 22 37.01 38.32 12.92
C ILE A 22 37.09 37.43 11.67
N SER A 23 38.08 36.54 11.62
CA SER A 23 38.23 35.59 10.52
C SER A 23 37.03 34.62 10.40
N LEU A 24 36.56 34.11 11.53
CA LEU A 24 35.40 33.21 11.59
C LEU A 24 34.11 33.94 11.20
N ALA A 25 33.91 35.16 11.74
CA ALA A 25 32.77 35.99 11.39
C ALA A 25 32.71 36.28 9.87
N ARG A 26 33.86 36.62 9.28
CA ARG A 26 33.97 36.85 7.83
C ARG A 26 33.66 35.57 7.01
N LYS A 27 34.17 34.42 7.46
CA LYS A 27 33.91 33.13 6.81
C LYS A 27 32.40 32.80 6.76
N HIS A 28 31.69 33.14 7.83
CA HIS A 28 30.26 32.82 7.96
C HIS A 28 29.34 34.01 7.63
N HIS A 29 29.89 35.13 7.13
CA HIS A 29 29.14 36.32 6.72
C HIS A 29 28.28 36.91 7.85
N VAL A 30 28.78 36.88 9.09
CA VAL A 30 28.13 37.44 10.28
C VAL A 30 29.05 38.46 10.94
N SER A 31 28.52 39.31 11.85
CA SER A 31 29.36 40.15 12.65
C SER A 31 30.05 39.36 13.79
N PRO A 32 31.22 39.79 14.31
CA PRO A 32 31.88 39.11 15.43
C PRO A 32 30.98 38.95 16.65
N GLU A 33 30.11 39.93 16.91
CA GLU A 33 29.17 39.96 18.03
C GLU A 33 28.02 38.93 17.83
N ALA A 34 27.66 38.63 16.58
CA ALA A 34 26.63 37.68 16.24
C ALA A 34 27.11 36.21 16.24
N LEU A 35 28.41 35.94 16.30
CA LEU A 35 28.98 34.60 16.31
C LEU A 35 28.36 33.64 17.35
N PRO A 36 28.13 34.07 18.62
CA PRO A 36 27.53 33.18 19.61
C PRO A 36 26.11 32.75 19.25
N GLN A 37 25.29 33.68 18.72
CA GLN A 37 23.94 33.39 18.29
C GLN A 37 23.92 32.48 17.02
N TYR A 38 24.83 32.77 16.10
CA TYR A 38 25.01 31.94 14.91
C TYR A 38 25.46 30.52 15.27
N TYR A 39 26.37 30.36 16.22
CA TYR A 39 26.78 29.06 16.73
C TYR A 39 25.60 28.30 17.34
N GLN A 40 24.76 28.98 18.13
CA GLN A 40 23.58 28.38 18.72
C GLN A 40 22.58 27.91 17.66
N SER A 41 22.34 28.72 16.60
CA SER A 41 21.45 28.31 15.49
C SER A 41 21.98 27.10 14.75
N LEU A 42 23.30 26.98 14.58
CA LEU A 42 23.90 25.78 13.96
C LEU A 42 23.75 24.54 14.83
N LEU A 43 23.84 24.66 16.14
CA LEU A 43 23.58 23.53 17.06
C LEU A 43 22.13 23.09 17.01
N GLU A 44 21.18 24.03 16.94
CA GLU A 44 19.75 23.72 16.80
C GLU A 44 19.45 23.06 15.47
N GLU A 45 20.04 23.56 14.39
CA GLU A 45 19.92 22.94 13.05
C GLU A 45 20.50 21.52 13.01
N GLN A 46 21.68 21.33 13.62
CA GLN A 46 22.28 19.99 13.72
C GLN A 46 21.37 19.04 14.50
N GLN A 47 20.85 19.47 15.66
CA GLN A 47 19.94 18.63 16.44
C GLN A 47 18.68 18.25 15.66
N GLN A 48 18.10 19.20 14.91
CA GLN A 48 16.94 18.94 14.08
C GLN A 48 17.25 17.92 12.97
N LEU A 49 18.42 18.01 12.35
CA LEU A 49 18.85 17.05 11.33
C LEU A 49 19.06 15.64 11.91
N ASP A 50 19.66 15.54 13.09
CA ASP A 50 19.86 14.27 13.78
C ASP A 50 18.50 13.63 14.16
N ASP A 51 17.58 14.42 14.74
CA ASP A 51 16.22 13.96 15.08
C ASP A 51 15.42 13.52 13.84
N GLN A 52 15.61 14.20 12.71
CA GLN A 52 14.99 13.83 11.44
C GLN A 52 15.56 12.52 10.89
N ALA A 53 16.87 12.30 10.97
CA ALA A 53 17.52 11.08 10.54
C ALA A 53 17.02 9.87 11.34
N ASP A 54 16.97 9.98 12.67
CA ASP A 54 16.45 8.93 13.55
C ASP A 54 14.97 8.64 13.28
N SER A 55 14.18 9.68 13.01
CA SER A 55 12.77 9.56 12.64
C SER A 55 12.61 8.83 11.31
N GLN A 56 13.42 9.13 10.30
CA GLN A 56 13.38 8.47 8.99
C GLN A 56 13.71 6.97 9.10
N GLU A 57 14.74 6.61 9.88
CA GLU A 57 15.09 5.20 10.09
C GLU A 57 13.96 4.45 10.79
N THR A 58 13.40 5.03 11.85
CA THR A 58 12.26 4.45 12.57
C THR A 58 11.05 4.24 11.67
N LEU A 59 10.71 5.23 10.83
CA LEU A 59 9.61 5.15 9.86
C LEU A 59 9.87 4.08 8.80
N ALA A 60 11.10 3.99 8.28
CA ALA A 60 11.46 2.97 7.29
C ALA A 60 11.30 1.54 7.85
N LEU A 61 11.73 1.32 9.09
CA LEU A 61 11.54 0.05 9.78
C LEU A 61 10.06 -0.25 10.03
N ALA A 62 9.26 0.76 10.42
CA ALA A 62 7.83 0.61 10.63
C ALA A 62 7.09 0.27 9.32
N VAL A 63 7.42 0.94 8.21
CA VAL A 63 6.87 0.65 6.88
C VAL A 63 7.18 -0.79 6.48
N THR A 64 8.44 -1.22 6.61
CA THR A 64 8.85 -2.59 6.28
C THR A 64 8.07 -3.62 7.09
N LYS A 65 7.96 -3.40 8.39
CA LYS A 65 7.21 -4.28 9.30
C LYS A 65 5.73 -4.37 8.93
N HIS A 66 5.08 -3.23 8.72
CA HIS A 66 3.65 -3.22 8.39
C HIS A 66 3.37 -3.79 7.00
N HIS A 67 4.25 -3.55 6.03
CA HIS A 67 4.16 -4.17 4.71
C HIS A 67 4.24 -5.69 4.81
N GLN A 68 5.17 -6.23 5.59
CA GLN A 68 5.29 -7.67 5.82
C GLN A 68 4.02 -8.25 6.46
N GLN A 69 3.48 -7.60 7.49
CA GLN A 69 2.24 -8.01 8.14
C GLN A 69 1.04 -8.00 7.17
N ALA A 70 0.94 -6.97 6.33
CA ALA A 70 -0.10 -6.87 5.31
C ALA A 70 0.00 -8.01 4.28
N LEU A 71 1.21 -8.34 3.82
CA LEU A 71 1.45 -9.48 2.92
C LEU A 71 1.06 -10.81 3.55
N GLU A 72 1.41 -11.05 4.80
CA GLU A 72 1.03 -12.29 5.53
C GLU A 72 -0.50 -12.42 5.62
N THR A 73 -1.18 -11.34 5.97
CA THR A 73 -2.65 -11.30 6.02
C THR A 73 -3.26 -11.53 4.64
N ALA A 74 -2.71 -10.90 3.60
CA ALA A 74 -3.17 -11.07 2.23
C ALA A 74 -2.97 -12.51 1.72
N ARG A 75 -1.87 -13.18 2.09
CA ARG A 75 -1.66 -14.61 1.75
C ARG A 75 -2.66 -15.53 2.45
N ALA A 76 -2.97 -15.28 3.71
CA ALA A 76 -4.00 -16.02 4.42
C ALA A 76 -5.39 -15.84 3.77
N LEU A 77 -5.73 -14.60 3.39
CA LEU A 77 -6.94 -14.28 2.66
C LEU A 77 -6.99 -14.97 1.30
N HIS A 78 -5.88 -14.99 0.55
CA HIS A 78 -5.75 -15.68 -0.73
C HIS A 78 -6.07 -17.16 -0.62
N GLN A 79 -5.52 -17.86 0.38
CA GLN A 79 -5.80 -19.29 0.60
C GLN A 79 -7.29 -19.55 0.85
N GLN A 80 -7.94 -18.72 1.66
CA GLN A 80 -9.39 -18.82 1.88
C GLN A 80 -10.18 -18.55 0.62
N ARG A 81 -9.81 -17.50 -0.13
CA ARG A 81 -10.47 -17.18 -1.41
C ARG A 81 -10.34 -18.28 -2.43
N GLN A 82 -9.18 -18.91 -2.55
CA GLN A 82 -9.00 -20.07 -3.44
C GLN A 82 -9.91 -21.23 -3.06
N HIS A 83 -10.01 -21.53 -1.77
CA HIS A 83 -10.88 -22.61 -1.29
C HIS A 83 -12.34 -22.34 -1.64
N TYR A 84 -12.86 -21.16 -1.26
CA TYR A 84 -14.26 -20.79 -1.52
C TYR A 84 -14.55 -20.50 -2.99
N ALA A 85 -13.57 -20.07 -3.77
CA ALA A 85 -13.73 -19.90 -5.21
C ALA A 85 -14.02 -21.22 -5.91
N ASN A 86 -13.35 -22.31 -5.52
CA ASN A 86 -13.61 -23.65 -6.07
C ASN A 86 -14.99 -24.15 -5.68
N GLU A 87 -15.39 -24.01 -4.41
CA GLU A 87 -16.72 -24.39 -3.93
C GLU A 87 -17.83 -23.61 -4.67
N LEU A 88 -17.68 -22.29 -4.76
CA LEU A 88 -18.64 -21.42 -5.43
C LEU A 88 -18.72 -21.71 -6.94
N ALA A 89 -17.59 -21.94 -7.60
CA ALA A 89 -17.54 -22.29 -9.01
C ALA A 89 -18.31 -23.58 -9.32
N GLN A 90 -18.18 -24.58 -8.44
CA GLN A 90 -18.95 -25.84 -8.59
C GLN A 90 -20.46 -25.61 -8.42
N LEU A 91 -20.87 -24.87 -7.40
CA LEU A 91 -22.28 -24.54 -7.16
C LEU A 91 -22.91 -23.77 -8.33
N ILE A 92 -22.16 -22.82 -8.92
CA ILE A 92 -22.61 -22.07 -10.10
C ILE A 92 -22.71 -23.00 -11.31
N THR A 93 -21.74 -23.89 -11.54
CA THR A 93 -21.75 -24.88 -12.62
C THR A 93 -22.96 -25.77 -12.51
N ASP A 94 -23.25 -26.31 -11.32
CA ASP A 94 -24.43 -27.17 -11.10
C ASP A 94 -25.74 -26.40 -11.37
N SER A 95 -25.79 -25.12 -10.96
CA SER A 95 -26.96 -24.27 -11.28
C SER A 95 -27.10 -23.98 -12.77
N MET A 96 -25.98 -23.79 -13.50
CA MET A 96 -26.00 -23.63 -14.96
C MET A 96 -26.55 -24.87 -15.63
N HIS A 97 -26.17 -26.07 -15.18
CA HIS A 97 -26.71 -27.33 -15.70
C HIS A 97 -28.26 -27.42 -15.51
N ALA A 98 -28.75 -26.99 -14.34
CA ALA A 98 -30.19 -26.94 -14.07
C ALA A 98 -30.94 -25.90 -14.96
N LEU A 99 -30.24 -24.87 -15.42
CA LEU A 99 -30.74 -23.82 -16.31
C LEU A 99 -30.55 -24.12 -17.80
N SER A 100 -30.56 -25.39 -18.19
CA SER A 100 -30.45 -25.87 -19.59
C SER A 100 -29.12 -25.54 -20.28
N MET A 101 -28.04 -25.47 -19.51
CA MET A 101 -26.66 -25.37 -20.02
C MET A 101 -25.82 -26.61 -19.60
N PRO A 102 -26.13 -27.82 -20.14
CA PRO A 102 -25.58 -29.07 -19.63
C PRO A 102 -24.08 -29.24 -19.84
N HIS A 103 -23.48 -28.42 -20.68
CA HIS A 103 -22.02 -28.39 -20.94
C HIS A 103 -21.35 -27.16 -20.38
N GLY A 104 -22.11 -26.32 -19.70
CA GLY A 104 -21.58 -25.10 -19.05
C GLY A 104 -20.61 -25.45 -17.93
N GLN A 105 -19.50 -24.74 -17.87
CA GLN A 105 -18.56 -24.81 -16.77
C GLN A 105 -18.17 -23.39 -16.35
N PHE A 106 -18.08 -23.18 -15.05
CA PHE A 106 -17.71 -21.92 -14.46
C PHE A 106 -16.46 -22.08 -13.60
N THR A 107 -15.53 -21.14 -13.69
CA THR A 107 -14.34 -21.10 -12.84
C THR A 107 -14.08 -19.70 -12.32
N ILE A 108 -13.44 -19.63 -11.16
CA ILE A 108 -13.02 -18.39 -10.53
C ILE A 108 -11.52 -18.44 -10.39
N ASP A 109 -10.81 -17.72 -11.25
CA ASP A 109 -9.36 -17.58 -11.16
C ASP A 109 -9.03 -16.58 -10.05
N VAL A 110 -8.28 -17.03 -9.04
CA VAL A 110 -7.77 -16.17 -7.95
C VAL A 110 -6.25 -16.19 -8.02
N LYS A 111 -5.67 -15.09 -8.47
CA LYS A 111 -4.22 -14.94 -8.66
C LYS A 111 -3.66 -13.95 -7.67
N PHE A 112 -2.71 -14.40 -6.85
CA PHE A 112 -1.98 -13.55 -5.93
C PHE A 112 -0.95 -12.70 -6.67
N ASP A 113 -0.96 -11.39 -6.42
CA ASP A 113 -0.01 -10.43 -7.00
C ASP A 113 0.43 -9.44 -5.90
N GLU A 114 1.64 -9.63 -5.39
CA GLU A 114 2.20 -8.78 -4.32
C GLU A 114 2.24 -7.30 -4.69
N HIS A 115 2.39 -6.98 -5.99
CA HIS A 115 2.38 -5.60 -6.49
C HIS A 115 0.99 -4.96 -6.45
N HIS A 116 -0.05 -5.77 -6.22
CA HIS A 116 -1.45 -5.33 -6.15
C HIS A 116 -1.97 -5.29 -4.69
N LEU A 117 -1.06 -5.27 -3.71
CA LEU A 117 -1.43 -5.22 -2.29
C LEU A 117 -2.21 -3.94 -1.98
N GLY A 118 -3.40 -4.10 -1.45
CA GLY A 118 -4.31 -3.01 -1.09
C GLY A 118 -5.20 -3.36 0.11
N ALA A 119 -6.20 -2.53 0.37
CA ALA A 119 -7.14 -2.71 1.48
C ALA A 119 -7.91 -4.04 1.38
N ASP A 120 -8.16 -4.53 0.17
CA ASP A 120 -8.92 -5.75 -0.11
C ASP A 120 -8.02 -6.98 -0.30
N GLY A 121 -6.74 -6.89 0.03
CA GLY A 121 -5.74 -7.96 -0.17
C GLY A 121 -4.89 -7.77 -1.42
N ALA A 122 -4.33 -8.86 -1.94
CA ALA A 122 -3.40 -8.84 -3.06
C ALA A 122 -3.88 -9.74 -4.23
N ASP A 123 -5.17 -10.08 -4.29
CA ASP A 123 -5.70 -10.97 -5.30
C ASP A 123 -6.30 -10.23 -6.49
N ARG A 124 -6.03 -10.77 -7.67
CA ARG A 124 -6.81 -10.52 -8.89
C ARG A 124 -7.78 -11.66 -9.11
N ILE A 125 -9.07 -11.33 -9.17
CA ILE A 125 -10.13 -12.32 -9.33
C ILE A 125 -10.75 -12.15 -10.71
N GLU A 126 -10.83 -13.25 -11.48
CA GLU A 126 -11.46 -13.28 -12.79
C GLU A 126 -12.46 -14.43 -12.87
N PHE A 127 -13.69 -14.12 -13.24
CA PHE A 127 -14.73 -15.11 -13.54
C PHE A 127 -14.60 -15.57 -14.99
N ARG A 128 -14.52 -16.88 -15.18
CA ARG A 128 -14.39 -17.48 -16.51
C ARG A 128 -15.44 -18.55 -16.70
N VAL A 129 -15.89 -18.68 -17.93
CA VAL A 129 -16.95 -19.61 -18.28
C VAL A 129 -16.70 -20.20 -19.66
N THR A 130 -17.20 -21.43 -19.87
CA THR A 130 -17.48 -21.99 -21.17
C THR A 130 -18.90 -22.51 -21.18
N THR A 131 -19.60 -22.40 -22.30
CA THR A 131 -21.01 -22.83 -22.47
C THR A 131 -21.13 -24.02 -23.42
N ASN A 132 -20.12 -24.27 -24.25
CA ASN A 132 -20.12 -25.30 -25.27
C ASN A 132 -18.94 -26.27 -25.14
N PRO A 133 -19.15 -27.57 -25.46
CA PRO A 133 -18.06 -28.55 -25.46
C PRO A 133 -16.92 -28.13 -26.40
N GLY A 134 -15.68 -28.26 -25.95
CA GLY A 134 -14.49 -27.99 -26.77
C GLY A 134 -14.12 -26.53 -26.92
N GLN A 135 -14.90 -25.58 -26.38
CA GLN A 135 -14.51 -24.18 -26.32
C GLN A 135 -13.60 -23.90 -25.10
N PRO A 136 -12.59 -23.02 -25.23
CA PRO A 136 -11.77 -22.66 -24.12
C PRO A 136 -12.54 -21.80 -23.10
N MET A 137 -12.17 -21.90 -21.82
CA MET A 137 -12.67 -21.02 -20.78
C MET A 137 -12.31 -19.57 -21.12
N GLN A 138 -13.27 -18.68 -21.12
CA GLN A 138 -13.08 -17.26 -21.42
C GLN A 138 -13.66 -16.37 -20.31
N PRO A 139 -13.14 -15.15 -20.12
CA PRO A 139 -13.73 -14.20 -19.19
C PRO A 139 -15.23 -14.01 -19.46
N ILE A 140 -16.03 -13.92 -18.40
CA ILE A 140 -17.49 -13.75 -18.50
C ILE A 140 -17.88 -12.54 -19.36
N ALA A 141 -17.07 -11.47 -19.34
CA ALA A 141 -17.27 -10.27 -20.15
C ALA A 141 -17.15 -10.51 -21.67
N LYS A 142 -16.63 -11.68 -22.10
CA LYS A 142 -16.47 -12.05 -23.50
C LYS A 142 -17.53 -13.05 -23.98
N VAL A 143 -18.53 -13.36 -23.15
CA VAL A 143 -19.66 -14.21 -23.55
C VAL A 143 -20.50 -13.47 -24.58
N ALA A 144 -20.64 -14.06 -25.76
CA ALA A 144 -21.28 -13.40 -26.90
C ALA A 144 -22.82 -13.48 -26.91
N SER A 145 -23.41 -14.46 -26.19
CA SER A 145 -24.86 -14.68 -26.18
C SER A 145 -25.53 -14.00 -24.98
N GLY A 146 -26.50 -13.11 -25.24
CA GLY A 146 -27.28 -12.43 -24.20
C GLY A 146 -28.06 -13.41 -23.33
N GLY A 147 -28.70 -14.45 -23.93
CA GLY A 147 -29.44 -15.45 -23.18
C GLY A 147 -28.53 -16.34 -22.29
N GLU A 148 -27.31 -16.68 -22.75
CA GLU A 148 -26.34 -17.39 -21.93
C GLU A 148 -25.88 -16.52 -20.73
N LEU A 149 -25.60 -15.27 -20.99
CA LEU A 149 -25.16 -14.33 -19.94
C LEU A 149 -26.26 -14.13 -18.89
N SER A 150 -27.54 -13.99 -19.31
CA SER A 150 -28.68 -13.87 -18.39
C SER A 150 -28.83 -15.12 -17.50
N ARG A 151 -28.70 -16.34 -18.06
CA ARG A 151 -28.75 -17.58 -17.27
C ARG A 151 -27.55 -17.72 -16.30
N ILE A 152 -26.37 -17.35 -16.74
CA ILE A 152 -25.17 -17.32 -15.85
C ILE A 152 -25.38 -16.32 -14.71
N ALA A 153 -25.87 -15.12 -15.01
CA ALA A 153 -26.17 -14.11 -14.01
C ALA A 153 -27.22 -14.62 -13.01
N LEU A 154 -28.28 -15.28 -13.50
CA LEU A 154 -29.30 -15.90 -12.66
C LEU A 154 -28.68 -16.98 -11.75
N ALA A 155 -27.83 -17.87 -12.30
CA ALA A 155 -27.16 -18.90 -11.51
C ALA A 155 -26.34 -18.29 -10.36
N ILE A 156 -25.56 -17.24 -10.65
CA ILE A 156 -24.77 -16.51 -9.64
C ILE A 156 -25.70 -15.90 -8.59
N GLN A 157 -26.76 -15.22 -9.00
CA GLN A 157 -27.68 -14.54 -8.09
C GLN A 157 -28.39 -15.53 -7.15
N VAL A 158 -28.87 -16.67 -7.68
CA VAL A 158 -29.54 -17.70 -6.87
C VAL A 158 -28.60 -18.27 -5.81
N ILE A 159 -27.35 -18.58 -6.18
CA ILE A 159 -26.38 -19.14 -5.24
C ILE A 159 -25.95 -18.10 -4.18
N THR A 160 -25.70 -16.85 -4.59
CA THR A 160 -25.32 -15.78 -3.65
C THR A 160 -26.46 -15.42 -2.70
N ALA A 161 -27.70 -15.37 -3.18
CA ALA A 161 -28.86 -15.08 -2.36
C ALA A 161 -29.12 -16.14 -1.27
N ARG A 162 -28.90 -17.43 -1.59
CA ARG A 162 -28.99 -18.51 -0.60
C ARG A 162 -27.97 -18.35 0.54
N LYS A 163 -26.77 -17.86 0.22
CA LYS A 163 -25.71 -17.60 1.21
C LYS A 163 -25.97 -16.32 2.03
N MET A 164 -26.67 -15.34 1.46
CA MET A 164 -26.95 -14.05 2.10
C MET A 164 -28.29 -14.01 2.85
N GLU A 165 -29.01 -15.13 2.96
CA GLU A 165 -30.33 -15.23 3.60
C GLU A 165 -31.33 -14.17 3.08
N THR A 166 -31.27 -13.87 1.78
CA THR A 166 -32.15 -12.88 1.16
C THR A 166 -33.59 -13.40 1.14
N PRO A 167 -34.56 -12.71 1.76
CA PRO A 167 -35.89 -13.26 2.01
C PRO A 167 -36.73 -13.43 0.75
N ALA A 168 -36.47 -12.69 -0.32
CA ALA A 168 -37.16 -12.80 -1.61
C ALA A 168 -36.27 -12.29 -2.75
N LEU A 169 -36.33 -12.96 -3.90
CA LEU A 169 -35.73 -12.55 -5.16
C LEU A 169 -36.82 -12.45 -6.21
N ILE A 170 -36.85 -11.33 -6.90
CA ILE A 170 -37.77 -11.11 -8.01
C ILE A 170 -36.93 -10.97 -9.27
N PHE A 171 -37.18 -11.84 -10.25
CA PHE A 171 -36.50 -11.80 -11.54
C PHE A 171 -37.51 -11.35 -12.61
N ASP A 172 -37.05 -10.46 -13.47
CA ASP A 172 -37.76 -10.02 -14.66
C ASP A 172 -36.97 -10.50 -15.90
N GLU A 173 -37.67 -10.87 -16.99
CA GLU A 173 -37.10 -11.28 -18.28
C GLU A 173 -36.13 -12.49 -18.22
N VAL A 174 -36.47 -13.54 -17.46
CA VAL A 174 -35.62 -14.73 -17.32
C VAL A 174 -35.77 -15.72 -18.52
N ASP A 175 -36.80 -15.58 -19.32
CA ASP A 175 -37.19 -16.53 -20.38
C ASP A 175 -36.69 -16.09 -21.79
N VAL A 176 -35.54 -15.41 -21.89
CA VAL A 176 -35.01 -14.96 -23.18
C VAL A 176 -34.03 -15.97 -23.79
#